data_85c21515299851130bcc6077c5170eae
#
_entry.id   85c21515299851130bcc6077c5170eae
#
_cell.length_a   1.000
_cell.length_b   1.000
_cell.length_c   1.000
_cell.angle_alpha   90.00
_cell.angle_beta   90.00
_cell.angle_gamma   90.00
#
_symmetry.space_group_name_H-M   'P 1'
#
loop_
_entity.id
_entity.type
_entity.pdbx_description
1 polymer ?
#
loop_
_entity_poly.entity_id
_entity_poly.type
_entity_poly.pdbx_seq_one_letter_code
_entity_poly.pdbx_strand_id
1 'polypeptide(L)'
;MKNPEKRKYLHAMLAGFGAISLSVILFFLLDRISVISQAFSAVSEILAPILYGAVMAYLLRPMCNWYEKIFGRILPGKTKKAAPGIAVTLSMITGLLVIYALIIMIFPQLVESIVTLWNTLPEQANQFYTWAMEQVGGEDELLKTLNTVSKEVYLSLDTWATENLAPQLSNLLGGVGTLVTDVGMSVWKILMFLKNFLIGIIVAVYLLASRKRFAKQGVMVIRSILKPQHADAVLEEISFVDKMFGGFIDGKILDSAIIGVLCYIGCLILGIPNALLISAIVGITNVIPFFGPFIGAIPSILLIIIVDPMKAVWFTIFIFGLQQLDGNVIGPKILGDRTGLSSFWVLFSIILCGGLWGLTGMVICVPLFAVIYDTVKKLVYRGLKSKNQLQVWEAYKEEFGEENPQPRSAEPEEKNREEAPPQETEEA
;
A
#
# COMPACT_ATOMS: atom_id res chain seq x y z
N MET A 1 -25.79 -42.22 -43.48
CA MET A 1 -24.53 -42.01 -44.19
C MET A 1 -24.09 -40.57 -43.98
N LYS A 2 -23.17 -40.31 -43.04
CA LYS A 2 -22.65 -38.95 -42.76
C LYS A 2 -21.41 -38.76 -43.59
N ASN A 3 -21.50 -37.96 -44.66
CA ASN A 3 -20.44 -37.69 -45.61
C ASN A 3 -19.29 -36.92 -44.90
N PRO A 4 -18.10 -37.52 -44.68
CA PRO A 4 -17.01 -36.94 -43.91
C PRO A 4 -16.45 -35.65 -44.50
N GLU A 5 -16.57 -35.45 -45.81
CA GLU A 5 -16.15 -34.23 -46.48
C GLU A 5 -17.03 -33.02 -46.11
N LYS A 6 -18.34 -33.17 -46.07
CA LYS A 6 -19.25 -32.10 -45.67
C LYS A 6 -18.96 -31.61 -44.24
N ARG A 7 -18.49 -32.50 -43.36
CA ARG A 7 -18.11 -32.16 -42.01
C ARG A 7 -16.82 -31.31 -41.95
N LYS A 8 -15.85 -31.59 -42.80
CA LYS A 8 -14.62 -30.78 -42.92
C LYS A 8 -14.91 -29.37 -43.44
N TYR A 9 -15.74 -29.25 -44.45
CA TYR A 9 -16.16 -27.94 -44.97
C TYR A 9 -16.99 -27.13 -43.95
N LEU A 10 -17.84 -27.78 -43.19
CA LEU A 10 -18.61 -27.13 -42.13
C LEU A 10 -17.70 -26.60 -41.00
N HIS A 11 -16.72 -27.39 -40.58
CA HIS A 11 -15.73 -26.95 -39.59
C HIS A 11 -14.84 -25.81 -40.12
N ALA A 12 -14.41 -25.86 -41.36
CA ALA A 12 -13.63 -24.78 -41.98
C ALA A 12 -14.46 -23.49 -42.10
N MET A 13 -15.76 -23.61 -42.47
CA MET A 13 -16.67 -22.45 -42.55
C MET A 13 -16.95 -21.85 -41.18
N LEU A 14 -17.17 -22.69 -40.14
CA LEU A 14 -17.36 -22.25 -38.76
C LEU A 14 -16.08 -21.60 -38.19
N ALA A 15 -14.90 -22.14 -38.51
CA ALA A 15 -13.62 -21.57 -38.09
C ALA A 15 -13.38 -20.20 -38.75
N GLY A 16 -13.65 -20.11 -40.08
CA GLY A 16 -13.54 -18.84 -40.82
C GLY A 16 -14.52 -17.78 -40.33
N PHE A 17 -15.79 -18.15 -40.13
CA PHE A 17 -16.79 -17.26 -39.54
C PHE A 17 -16.40 -16.83 -38.12
N GLY A 18 -15.90 -17.76 -37.28
CA GLY A 18 -15.42 -17.46 -35.94
C GLY A 18 -14.23 -16.49 -35.96
N ALA A 19 -13.27 -16.68 -36.85
CA ALA A 19 -12.12 -15.79 -36.98
C ALA A 19 -12.54 -14.37 -37.42
N ILE A 20 -13.42 -14.25 -38.40
CA ILE A 20 -13.94 -12.95 -38.87
C ILE A 20 -14.74 -12.27 -37.78
N SER A 21 -15.65 -12.99 -37.11
CA SER A 21 -16.46 -12.47 -36.02
C SER A 21 -15.58 -11.98 -34.86
N LEU A 22 -14.54 -12.75 -34.50
CA LEU A 22 -13.59 -12.37 -33.47
C LEU A 22 -12.81 -11.11 -33.84
N SER A 23 -12.36 -11.01 -35.08
CA SER A 23 -11.63 -9.84 -35.63
C SER A 23 -12.51 -8.59 -35.60
N VAL A 24 -13.79 -8.70 -35.99
CA VAL A 24 -14.75 -7.60 -35.97
C VAL A 24 -15.04 -7.17 -34.50
N ILE A 25 -15.24 -8.13 -33.61
CA ILE A 25 -15.45 -7.83 -32.18
C ILE A 25 -14.21 -7.15 -31.61
N LEU A 26 -13.00 -7.64 -31.92
CA LEU A 26 -11.75 -7.05 -31.47
C LEU A 26 -11.58 -5.62 -32.00
N PHE A 27 -11.89 -5.40 -33.28
CA PHE A 27 -11.85 -4.07 -33.89
C PHE A 27 -12.78 -3.08 -33.18
N PHE A 28 -14.04 -3.45 -32.94
CA PHE A 28 -15.00 -2.62 -32.22
C PHE A 28 -14.62 -2.41 -30.75
N LEU A 29 -14.00 -3.41 -30.09
CA LEU A 29 -13.49 -3.27 -28.73
C LEU A 29 -12.34 -2.25 -28.68
N LEU A 30 -11.42 -2.28 -29.64
CA LEU A 30 -10.30 -1.34 -29.72
C LEU A 30 -10.77 0.08 -30.11
N ASP A 31 -11.70 0.19 -31.07
CA ASP A 31 -12.27 1.46 -31.50
C ASP A 31 -13.05 2.15 -30.37
N ARG A 32 -13.73 1.37 -29.52
CA ARG A 32 -14.54 1.86 -28.41
C ARG A 32 -13.86 1.79 -27.03
N ILE A 33 -12.55 1.62 -26.97
CA ILE A 33 -11.80 1.49 -25.73
C ILE A 33 -11.97 2.73 -24.82
N SER A 34 -12.09 3.91 -25.41
CA SER A 34 -12.34 5.16 -24.71
C SER A 34 -13.72 5.17 -24.01
N VAL A 35 -14.75 4.67 -24.67
CA VAL A 35 -16.11 4.57 -24.12
C VAL A 35 -16.16 3.54 -22.99
N ILE A 36 -15.47 2.41 -23.16
CA ILE A 36 -15.36 1.38 -22.12
C ILE A 36 -14.60 1.93 -20.90
N SER A 37 -13.50 2.65 -21.15
CA SER A 37 -12.72 3.31 -20.09
C SER A 37 -13.55 4.35 -19.33
N GLN A 38 -14.33 5.18 -20.04
CA GLN A 38 -15.24 6.16 -19.42
C GLN A 38 -16.34 5.47 -18.60
N ALA A 39 -16.95 4.41 -19.11
CA ALA A 39 -17.95 3.66 -18.38
C ALA A 39 -17.35 3.01 -17.11
N PHE A 40 -16.15 2.44 -17.22
CA PHE A 40 -15.43 1.87 -16.07
C PHE A 40 -15.05 2.95 -15.04
N SER A 41 -14.60 4.12 -15.49
CA SER A 41 -14.31 5.26 -14.62
C SER A 41 -15.56 5.73 -13.88
N ALA A 42 -16.69 5.87 -14.58
CA ALA A 42 -17.96 6.28 -13.98
C ALA A 42 -18.44 5.26 -12.92
N VAL A 43 -18.35 3.96 -13.21
CA VAL A 43 -18.68 2.90 -12.24
C VAL A 43 -17.75 2.94 -11.04
N SER A 44 -16.45 3.13 -11.27
CA SER A 44 -15.45 3.24 -10.20
C SER A 44 -15.70 4.45 -9.30
N GLU A 45 -16.11 5.58 -9.87
CA GLU A 45 -16.46 6.78 -9.12
C GLU A 45 -17.70 6.59 -8.24
N ILE A 46 -18.72 5.94 -8.77
CA ILE A 46 -19.94 5.57 -8.01
C ILE A 46 -19.59 4.60 -6.87
N LEU A 47 -18.70 3.64 -7.11
CA LEU A 47 -18.27 2.65 -6.13
C LEU A 47 -17.18 3.14 -5.18
N ALA A 48 -16.58 4.31 -5.42
CA ALA A 48 -15.48 4.84 -4.62
C ALA A 48 -15.75 4.83 -3.10
N PRO A 49 -16.91 5.25 -2.58
CA PRO A 49 -17.19 5.19 -1.14
C PRO A 49 -17.19 3.75 -0.60
N ILE A 50 -17.67 2.80 -1.40
CA ILE A 50 -17.67 1.37 -1.04
C ILE A 50 -16.25 0.82 -1.00
N LEU A 51 -15.42 1.19 -1.98
CA LEU A 51 -14.02 0.80 -2.03
C LEU A 51 -13.24 1.39 -0.84
N TYR A 52 -13.44 2.68 -0.53
CA TYR A 52 -12.83 3.29 0.67
C TYR A 52 -13.26 2.58 1.95
N GLY A 53 -14.54 2.26 2.10
CA GLY A 53 -15.05 1.49 3.22
C GLY A 53 -14.46 0.08 3.29
N ALA A 54 -14.28 -0.60 2.16
CA ALA A 54 -13.66 -1.91 2.11
C ALA A 54 -12.17 -1.88 2.51
N VAL A 55 -11.42 -0.87 2.03
CA VAL A 55 -10.02 -0.66 2.44
C VAL A 55 -9.93 -0.37 3.93
N MET A 56 -10.77 0.54 4.47
CA MET A 56 -10.81 0.82 5.91
C MET A 56 -11.14 -0.43 6.72
N ALA A 57 -12.14 -1.21 6.29
CA ALA A 57 -12.51 -2.45 6.95
C ALA A 57 -11.35 -3.47 6.94
N TYR A 58 -10.62 -3.56 5.84
CA TYR A 58 -9.48 -4.45 5.70
C TYR A 58 -8.33 -4.04 6.63
N LEU A 59 -7.96 -2.75 6.64
CA LEU A 59 -6.91 -2.21 7.52
C LEU A 59 -7.26 -2.32 9.01
N LEU A 60 -8.53 -2.18 9.38
CA LEU A 60 -8.97 -2.29 10.79
C LEU A 60 -9.27 -3.73 11.23
N ARG A 61 -9.27 -4.70 10.30
CA ARG A 61 -9.56 -6.11 10.58
C ARG A 61 -8.67 -6.71 11.68
N PRO A 62 -7.34 -6.53 11.70
CA PRO A 62 -6.49 -7.09 12.74
C PRO A 62 -6.82 -6.52 14.12
N MET A 63 -7.06 -5.21 14.22
CA MET A 63 -7.48 -4.56 15.46
C MET A 63 -8.84 -5.10 15.94
N CYS A 64 -9.80 -5.24 15.02
CA CYS A 64 -11.10 -5.78 15.30
C CYS A 64 -11.04 -7.24 15.82
N ASN A 65 -10.19 -8.07 15.21
CA ASN A 65 -9.97 -9.44 15.65
C ASN A 65 -9.31 -9.50 17.05
N TRP A 66 -8.38 -8.57 17.33
CA TRP A 66 -7.72 -8.46 18.63
C TRP A 66 -8.71 -8.06 19.71
N TYR A 67 -9.53 -7.03 19.50
CA TYR A 67 -10.59 -6.63 20.41
C TYR A 67 -11.63 -7.74 20.61
N GLU A 68 -12.04 -8.43 19.54
CA GLU A 68 -12.99 -9.54 19.64
C GLU A 68 -12.46 -10.68 20.52
N LYS A 69 -11.14 -10.99 20.43
CA LYS A 69 -10.50 -11.99 21.30
C LYS A 69 -10.50 -11.53 22.76
N ILE A 70 -10.19 -10.26 23.04
CA ILE A 70 -10.17 -9.72 24.40
C ILE A 70 -11.57 -9.75 25.01
N PHE A 71 -12.56 -9.14 24.33
CA PHE A 71 -13.93 -9.09 24.84
C PHE A 71 -14.59 -10.47 24.88
N GLY A 72 -14.22 -11.36 23.97
CA GLY A 72 -14.66 -12.76 24.00
C GLY A 72 -14.17 -13.56 25.22
N ARG A 73 -13.06 -13.11 25.85
CA ARG A 73 -12.54 -13.69 27.11
C ARG A 73 -13.12 -13.02 28.36
N ILE A 74 -13.36 -11.71 28.30
CA ILE A 74 -13.80 -10.91 29.48
C ILE A 74 -15.31 -11.01 29.70
N LEU A 75 -16.13 -11.08 28.63
CA LEU A 75 -17.58 -11.05 28.73
C LEU A 75 -18.16 -12.45 29.04
N PRO A 76 -18.88 -12.63 30.16
CA PRO A 76 -19.45 -13.92 30.53
C PRO A 76 -20.80 -14.19 29.85
N GLY A 77 -21.08 -15.45 29.53
CA GLY A 77 -22.41 -15.97 29.22
C GLY A 77 -23.13 -15.28 28.04
N LYS A 78 -24.30 -14.72 28.27
CA LYS A 78 -25.18 -14.13 27.24
C LYS A 78 -24.61 -12.86 26.62
N THR A 79 -23.77 -12.10 27.33
CA THR A 79 -23.12 -10.87 26.84
C THR A 79 -21.97 -11.13 25.85
N LYS A 80 -21.48 -12.36 25.76
CA LYS A 80 -20.48 -12.77 24.76
C LYS A 80 -20.95 -12.56 23.30
N LYS A 81 -22.27 -12.57 23.08
CA LYS A 81 -22.86 -12.28 21.76
C LYS A 81 -22.65 -10.81 21.32
N ALA A 82 -22.43 -9.89 22.25
CA ALA A 82 -22.17 -8.47 21.95
C ALA A 82 -20.69 -8.19 21.63
N ALA A 83 -19.76 -9.11 21.95
CA ALA A 83 -18.32 -8.92 21.73
C ALA A 83 -17.95 -8.51 20.28
N PRO A 84 -18.52 -9.10 19.21
CA PRO A 84 -18.20 -8.66 17.85
C PRO A 84 -18.63 -7.22 17.57
N GLY A 85 -19.81 -6.79 18.06
CA GLY A 85 -20.30 -5.42 17.88
C GLY A 85 -19.40 -4.40 18.61
N ILE A 86 -19.07 -4.68 19.88
CA ILE A 86 -18.16 -3.85 20.67
C ILE A 86 -16.79 -3.76 19.99
N ALA A 87 -16.26 -4.88 19.52
CA ALA A 87 -14.97 -4.93 18.83
C ALA A 87 -14.96 -4.06 17.55
N VAL A 88 -16.01 -4.10 16.74
CA VAL A 88 -16.16 -3.27 15.54
C VAL A 88 -16.19 -1.79 15.91
N THR A 89 -17.06 -1.41 16.85
CA THR A 89 -17.20 0.00 17.29
C THR A 89 -15.88 0.52 17.84
N LEU A 90 -15.21 -0.24 18.69
CA LEU A 90 -13.95 0.18 19.30
C LEU A 90 -12.82 0.28 18.26
N SER A 91 -12.76 -0.64 17.30
CA SER A 91 -11.79 -0.58 16.21
C SER A 91 -11.99 0.65 15.32
N MET A 92 -13.24 0.99 15.01
CA MET A 92 -13.56 2.20 14.24
C MET A 92 -13.17 3.46 15.01
N ILE A 93 -13.54 3.54 16.30
CA ILE A 93 -13.17 4.68 17.14
C ILE A 93 -11.64 4.82 17.22
N THR A 94 -10.93 3.72 17.47
CA THR A 94 -9.46 3.74 17.55
C THR A 94 -8.83 4.16 16.23
N GLY A 95 -9.31 3.61 15.10
CA GLY A 95 -8.82 4.00 13.77
C GLY A 95 -9.04 5.47 13.45
N LEU A 96 -10.26 5.99 13.73
CA LEU A 96 -10.57 7.41 13.55
C LEU A 96 -9.75 8.30 14.48
N LEU A 97 -9.52 7.87 15.73
CA LEU A 97 -8.72 8.60 16.71
C LEU A 97 -7.24 8.66 16.29
N VAL A 98 -6.69 7.57 15.75
CA VAL A 98 -5.33 7.56 15.18
C VAL A 98 -5.21 8.53 14.02
N ILE A 99 -6.15 8.50 13.06
CA ILE A 99 -6.16 9.43 11.91
C ILE A 99 -6.27 10.88 12.41
N TYR A 100 -7.16 11.16 13.34
CA TYR A 100 -7.35 12.47 13.93
C TYR A 100 -6.09 12.96 14.63
N ALA A 101 -5.46 12.11 15.45
CA ALA A 101 -4.21 12.43 16.14
C ALA A 101 -3.08 12.76 15.15
N LEU A 102 -2.94 11.95 14.09
CA LEU A 102 -1.95 12.20 13.03
C LEU A 102 -2.20 13.55 12.32
N ILE A 103 -3.45 13.86 12.00
CA ILE A 103 -3.78 15.14 11.34
C ILE A 103 -3.43 16.32 12.25
N ILE A 104 -3.85 16.29 13.53
CA ILE A 104 -3.56 17.39 14.48
C ILE A 104 -2.06 17.51 14.76
N MET A 105 -1.33 16.41 14.79
CA MET A 105 0.11 16.43 15.05
C MET A 105 0.90 16.95 13.84
N ILE A 106 0.55 16.51 12.63
CA ILE A 106 1.34 16.75 11.43
C ILE A 106 0.96 18.10 10.78
N PHE A 107 -0.33 18.36 10.66
CA PHE A 107 -0.82 19.50 9.86
C PHE A 107 -0.33 20.87 10.35
N PRO A 108 -0.39 21.23 11.65
CA PRO A 108 0.13 22.49 12.13
C PRO A 108 1.64 22.67 11.89
N GLN A 109 2.42 21.59 12.14
CA GLN A 109 3.88 21.63 11.95
C GLN A 109 4.26 21.70 10.46
N LEU A 110 3.48 21.05 9.58
CA LEU A 110 3.64 21.19 8.13
C LEU A 110 3.45 22.63 7.69
N VAL A 111 2.36 23.25 8.12
CA VAL A 111 2.06 24.66 7.80
C VAL A 111 3.16 25.58 8.33
N GLU A 112 3.56 25.44 9.58
CA GLU A 112 4.64 26.23 10.19
C GLU A 112 5.96 26.02 9.44
N SER A 113 6.31 24.79 9.10
CA SER A 113 7.53 24.47 8.33
C SER A 113 7.52 25.11 6.95
N ILE A 114 6.38 25.07 6.24
CA ILE A 114 6.26 25.69 4.91
C ILE A 114 6.36 27.21 5.00
N VAL A 115 5.70 27.84 5.98
CA VAL A 115 5.77 29.28 6.21
C VAL A 115 7.19 29.71 6.60
N THR A 116 7.85 28.95 7.46
CA THR A 116 9.25 29.20 7.85
C THR A 116 10.18 29.09 6.64
N LEU A 117 10.01 28.02 5.84
CA LEU A 117 10.72 27.83 4.58
C LEU A 117 10.60 29.05 3.68
N TRP A 118 9.37 29.52 3.47
CA TRP A 118 9.08 30.67 2.62
C TRP A 118 9.80 31.94 3.10
N ASN A 119 9.76 32.18 4.41
CA ASN A 119 10.34 33.40 4.98
C ASN A 119 11.89 33.32 5.08
N THR A 120 12.48 32.17 5.24
CA THR A 120 13.93 32.02 5.48
C THR A 120 14.73 31.65 4.22
N LEU A 121 14.07 31.09 3.19
CA LEU A 121 14.73 30.65 1.96
C LEU A 121 15.56 31.77 1.28
N PRO A 122 15.09 33.03 1.16
CA PRO A 122 15.86 34.10 0.56
C PRO A 122 17.14 34.42 1.34
N GLU A 123 17.05 34.45 2.66
CA GLU A 123 18.18 34.74 3.54
C GLU A 123 19.20 33.62 3.54
N GLN A 124 18.77 32.37 3.58
CA GLN A 124 19.60 31.18 3.52
C GLN A 124 20.31 31.06 2.16
N ALA A 125 19.63 31.38 1.07
CA ALA A 125 20.25 31.42 -0.26
C ALA A 125 21.37 32.46 -0.34
N ASN A 126 21.17 33.63 0.27
CA ASN A 126 22.20 34.69 0.34
C ASN A 126 23.37 34.28 1.25
N GLN A 127 23.11 33.64 2.39
CA GLN A 127 24.16 33.12 3.28
C GLN A 127 25.00 32.02 2.60
N PHE A 128 24.34 31.10 1.91
CA PHE A 128 25.02 30.06 1.13
C PHE A 128 25.87 30.65 0.03
N TYR A 129 25.34 31.66 -0.68
CA TYR A 129 26.09 32.42 -1.70
C TYR A 129 27.33 33.08 -1.10
N THR A 130 27.19 33.78 0.03
CA THR A 130 28.32 34.46 0.70
C THR A 130 29.36 33.45 1.17
N TRP A 131 28.94 32.35 1.78
CA TRP A 131 29.84 31.28 2.19
C TRP A 131 30.58 30.63 1.00
N ALA A 132 29.86 30.35 -0.11
CA ALA A 132 30.47 29.81 -1.32
C ALA A 132 31.51 30.77 -1.93
N MET A 133 31.22 32.07 -1.89
CA MET A 133 32.14 33.11 -2.34
C MET A 133 33.44 33.15 -1.51
N GLU A 134 33.34 32.97 -0.19
CA GLU A 134 34.51 32.92 0.70
C GLU A 134 35.37 31.68 0.46
N GLN A 135 34.79 30.52 0.11
CA GLN A 135 35.49 29.26 -0.11
C GLN A 135 36.16 29.18 -1.49
N VAL A 136 35.57 29.79 -2.52
CA VAL A 136 36.06 29.65 -3.92
C VAL A 136 37.23 30.58 -4.26
N GLY A 137 37.60 31.50 -3.35
CA GLY A 137 38.86 32.24 -3.46
C GLY A 137 39.05 33.09 -4.71
N GLY A 138 37.96 33.61 -5.32
CA GLY A 138 38.08 34.71 -6.29
C GLY A 138 38.25 34.31 -7.77
N GLU A 139 37.93 33.09 -8.20
CA GLU A 139 37.87 32.76 -9.61
C GLU A 139 36.58 33.34 -10.24
N ASP A 140 36.72 34.39 -11.05
CA ASP A 140 35.62 35.18 -11.65
C ASP A 140 34.60 34.35 -12.45
N GLU A 141 35.02 33.26 -13.05
CA GLU A 141 34.17 32.41 -13.91
C GLU A 141 33.26 31.48 -13.10
N LEU A 142 33.77 30.93 -12.00
CA LEU A 142 32.99 30.13 -11.05
C LEU A 142 31.98 30.99 -10.29
N LEU A 143 32.37 32.23 -9.96
CA LEU A 143 31.53 33.22 -9.31
C LEU A 143 30.34 33.64 -10.18
N LYS A 144 30.56 33.85 -11.48
CA LYS A 144 29.46 34.13 -12.45
C LYS A 144 28.53 32.96 -12.58
N THR A 145 29.05 31.74 -12.64
CA THR A 145 28.24 30.53 -12.75
C THR A 145 27.41 30.30 -11.50
N LEU A 146 28.00 30.42 -10.30
CA LEU A 146 27.28 30.30 -9.03
C LEU A 146 26.18 31.36 -8.88
N ASN A 147 26.46 32.61 -9.30
CA ASN A 147 25.48 33.72 -9.25
C ASN A 147 24.32 33.46 -10.23
N THR A 148 24.61 32.92 -11.42
CA THR A 148 23.58 32.57 -12.41
C THR A 148 22.72 31.42 -11.91
N VAL A 149 23.35 30.34 -11.41
CA VAL A 149 22.64 29.15 -10.91
C VAL A 149 21.81 29.48 -9.66
N SER A 150 22.38 30.24 -8.71
CA SER A 150 21.61 30.64 -7.50
C SER A 150 20.41 31.52 -7.85
N LYS A 151 20.57 32.43 -8.81
CA LYS A 151 19.49 33.28 -9.27
C LYS A 151 18.42 32.54 -10.07
N GLU A 152 18.82 31.58 -10.91
CA GLU A 152 17.90 30.71 -11.64
C GLU A 152 17.15 29.77 -10.71
N VAL A 153 17.83 29.16 -9.73
CA VAL A 153 17.20 28.32 -8.71
C VAL A 153 16.22 29.14 -7.86
N TYR A 154 16.63 30.35 -7.43
CA TYR A 154 15.76 31.24 -6.68
C TYR A 154 14.50 31.64 -7.50
N LEU A 155 14.69 32.09 -8.75
CA LEU A 155 13.57 32.47 -9.62
C LEU A 155 12.67 31.26 -9.93
N SER A 156 13.24 30.07 -10.14
CA SER A 156 12.47 28.85 -10.39
C SER A 156 11.69 28.42 -9.16
N LEU A 157 12.27 28.51 -7.96
CA LEU A 157 11.59 28.24 -6.69
C LEU A 157 10.52 29.28 -6.38
N ASP A 158 10.80 30.56 -6.60
CA ASP A 158 9.84 31.64 -6.41
C ASP A 158 8.65 31.51 -7.38
N THR A 159 8.92 31.25 -8.65
CA THR A 159 7.88 30.99 -9.66
C THR A 159 7.07 29.73 -9.31
N TRP A 160 7.75 28.64 -8.99
CA TRP A 160 7.05 27.40 -8.59
C TRP A 160 6.21 27.59 -7.34
N ALA A 161 6.74 28.32 -6.37
CA ALA A 161 6.05 28.59 -5.11
C ALA A 161 4.87 29.53 -5.30
N THR A 162 5.02 30.59 -6.10
CA THR A 162 3.93 31.56 -6.39
C THR A 162 2.86 30.97 -7.30
N GLU A 163 3.25 30.16 -8.30
CA GLU A 163 2.30 29.58 -9.26
C GLU A 163 1.64 28.30 -8.76
N ASN A 164 2.35 27.48 -7.97
CA ASN A 164 1.86 26.15 -7.57
C ASN A 164 1.56 26.05 -6.06
N LEU A 165 2.42 26.58 -5.19
CA LEU A 165 2.29 26.40 -3.76
C LEU A 165 1.39 27.46 -3.12
N ALA A 166 1.59 28.74 -3.45
CA ALA A 166 0.83 29.82 -2.87
C ALA A 166 -0.68 29.75 -3.16
N PRO A 167 -1.14 29.40 -4.38
CA PRO A 167 -2.56 29.17 -4.62
C PRO A 167 -3.11 27.98 -3.85
N GLN A 168 -2.34 26.89 -3.70
CA GLN A 168 -2.78 25.72 -2.94
C GLN A 168 -2.79 25.98 -1.43
N LEU A 169 -1.78 26.70 -0.91
CA LEU A 169 -1.74 27.15 0.48
C LEU A 169 -2.81 28.21 0.76
N SER A 170 -2.99 29.18 -0.12
CA SER A 170 -4.08 30.14 0.02
C SER A 170 -5.46 29.48 -0.05
N ASN A 171 -5.61 28.43 -0.84
CA ASN A 171 -6.82 27.60 -0.87
C ASN A 171 -6.98 26.75 0.41
N LEU A 172 -5.89 26.32 1.04
CA LEU A 172 -5.93 25.57 2.30
C LEU A 172 -6.04 26.49 3.53
N LEU A 173 -5.31 27.61 3.54
CA LEU A 173 -5.26 28.55 4.65
C LEU A 173 -6.25 29.72 4.48
N GLY A 174 -6.48 30.15 3.25
CA GLY A 174 -7.40 31.22 2.87
C GLY A 174 -8.88 30.81 2.89
N GLY A 175 -9.18 29.55 3.21
CA GLY A 175 -10.54 29.08 3.44
C GLY A 175 -11.30 29.85 4.54
N VAL A 176 -10.65 30.80 5.20
CA VAL A 176 -11.27 31.71 6.18
C VAL A 176 -11.39 33.15 5.68
N GLY A 177 -10.64 33.58 4.65
CA GLY A 177 -10.57 34.99 4.26
C GLY A 177 -11.02 35.36 2.84
N THR A 178 -10.99 34.45 1.85
CA THR A 178 -11.31 34.73 0.44
C THR A 178 -12.51 33.93 -0.10
N LEU A 179 -13.48 33.72 0.75
CA LEU A 179 -14.66 32.86 0.55
C LEU A 179 -15.70 33.41 -0.45
N VAL A 180 -15.41 34.38 -1.32
CA VAL A 180 -16.51 35.05 -2.04
C VAL A 180 -16.62 34.70 -3.53
N THR A 181 -15.60 34.20 -4.21
CA THR A 181 -15.70 33.91 -5.65
C THR A 181 -15.44 32.44 -6.10
N ASP A 182 -14.61 31.67 -5.38
CA ASP A 182 -14.36 30.25 -5.72
C ASP A 182 -14.92 29.25 -4.69
N VAL A 183 -15.63 29.74 -3.69
CA VAL A 183 -16.18 28.98 -2.55
C VAL A 183 -17.11 27.85 -2.97
N GLY A 184 -17.93 28.08 -3.99
CA GLY A 184 -18.90 27.07 -4.42
C GLY A 184 -18.26 25.75 -4.82
N MET A 185 -17.13 25.79 -5.54
CA MET A 185 -16.45 24.57 -6.01
C MET A 185 -15.62 23.91 -4.91
N SER A 186 -14.97 24.67 -4.05
CA SER A 186 -14.14 24.12 -2.95
C SER A 186 -14.99 23.54 -1.83
N VAL A 187 -16.06 24.22 -1.42
CA VAL A 187 -17.05 23.70 -0.47
C VAL A 187 -17.73 22.45 -1.03
N TRP A 188 -18.05 22.45 -2.32
CA TRP A 188 -18.64 21.28 -2.97
C TRP A 188 -17.69 20.07 -2.94
N LYS A 189 -16.40 20.25 -3.22
CA LYS A 189 -15.39 19.19 -3.13
C LYS A 189 -15.24 18.65 -1.70
N ILE A 190 -15.23 19.55 -0.70
CA ILE A 190 -15.17 19.16 0.71
C ILE A 190 -16.44 18.39 1.12
N LEU A 191 -17.61 18.87 0.73
CA LEU A 191 -18.88 18.17 1.00
C LEU A 191 -18.94 16.78 0.32
N MET A 192 -18.46 16.68 -0.92
CA MET A 192 -18.37 15.41 -1.62
C MET A 192 -17.37 14.45 -0.96
N PHE A 193 -16.21 14.96 -0.55
CA PHE A 193 -15.24 14.16 0.23
C PHE A 193 -15.86 13.69 1.55
N LEU A 194 -16.47 14.60 2.32
CA LEU A 194 -17.12 14.27 3.59
C LEU A 194 -18.25 13.27 3.43
N LYS A 195 -19.09 13.45 2.40
CA LYS A 195 -20.14 12.48 2.03
C LYS A 195 -19.52 11.10 1.75
N ASN A 196 -18.53 11.02 0.88
CA ASN A 196 -17.88 9.76 0.50
C ASN A 196 -17.18 9.10 1.69
N PHE A 197 -16.56 9.90 2.55
CA PHE A 197 -15.91 9.43 3.78
C PHE A 197 -16.92 8.87 4.79
N LEU A 198 -18.03 9.57 5.03
CA LEU A 198 -19.10 9.10 5.91
C LEU A 198 -19.75 7.81 5.40
N ILE A 199 -20.04 7.73 4.09
CA ILE A 199 -20.52 6.50 3.47
C ILE A 199 -19.46 5.39 3.62
N GLY A 200 -18.19 5.70 3.41
CA GLY A 200 -17.08 4.77 3.61
C GLY A 200 -17.02 4.22 5.03
N ILE A 201 -17.20 5.06 6.06
CA ILE A 201 -17.28 4.62 7.46
C ILE A 201 -18.44 3.66 7.67
N ILE A 202 -19.65 3.99 7.17
CA ILE A 202 -20.83 3.13 7.30
C ILE A 202 -20.58 1.77 6.64
N VAL A 203 -20.02 1.78 5.43
CA VAL A 203 -19.66 0.56 4.69
C VAL A 203 -18.61 -0.25 5.45
N ALA A 204 -17.57 0.41 6.00
CA ALA A 204 -16.53 -0.24 6.78
C ALA A 204 -17.10 -0.96 8.01
N VAL A 205 -17.97 -0.28 8.78
CA VAL A 205 -18.66 -0.86 9.93
C VAL A 205 -19.47 -2.09 9.49
N TYR A 206 -20.24 -1.96 8.39
CA TYR A 206 -21.08 -3.05 7.89
C TYR A 206 -20.24 -4.25 7.43
N LEU A 207 -19.16 -4.01 6.69
CA LEU A 207 -18.24 -5.05 6.25
C LEU A 207 -17.54 -5.74 7.43
N LEU A 208 -17.04 -4.97 8.39
CA LEU A 208 -16.42 -5.54 9.60
C LEU A 208 -17.39 -6.38 10.41
N ALA A 209 -18.59 -5.87 10.63
CA ALA A 209 -19.63 -6.57 11.39
C ALA A 209 -20.09 -7.87 10.69
N SER A 210 -20.20 -7.82 9.36
CA SER A 210 -20.71 -8.93 8.55
C SER A 210 -19.61 -9.82 7.94
N ARG A 211 -18.34 -9.59 8.23
CA ARG A 211 -17.19 -10.26 7.59
C ARG A 211 -17.29 -11.79 7.57
N LYS A 212 -17.68 -12.40 8.70
CA LYS A 212 -17.84 -13.85 8.82
C LYS A 212 -19.00 -14.39 7.97
N ARG A 213 -20.07 -13.60 7.84
CA ARG A 213 -21.23 -13.94 7.02
C ARG A 213 -20.90 -13.88 5.54
N PHE A 214 -20.26 -12.80 5.09
CA PHE A 214 -19.82 -12.64 3.69
C PHE A 214 -18.83 -13.73 3.28
N ALA A 215 -17.85 -14.06 4.13
CA ALA A 215 -16.93 -15.14 3.86
C ALA A 215 -17.65 -16.49 3.64
N LYS A 216 -18.61 -16.83 4.52
CA LYS A 216 -19.42 -18.05 4.35
C LYS A 216 -20.29 -18.03 3.10
N GLN A 217 -20.89 -16.88 2.77
CA GLN A 217 -21.67 -16.72 1.53
C GLN A 217 -20.78 -16.89 0.30
N GLY A 218 -19.58 -16.31 0.28
CA GLY A 218 -18.59 -16.51 -0.79
C GLY A 218 -18.23 -17.99 -0.98
N VAL A 219 -17.96 -18.69 0.10
CA VAL A 219 -17.69 -20.14 0.07
C VAL A 219 -18.88 -20.93 -0.53
N MET A 220 -20.12 -20.59 -0.13
CA MET A 220 -21.33 -21.24 -0.68
C MET A 220 -21.49 -20.98 -2.19
N VAL A 221 -21.27 -19.75 -2.64
CA VAL A 221 -21.33 -19.38 -4.07
C VAL A 221 -20.32 -20.19 -4.87
N ILE A 222 -19.05 -20.22 -4.42
CA ILE A 222 -17.98 -20.96 -5.10
C ILE A 222 -18.31 -22.45 -5.20
N ARG A 223 -18.74 -23.06 -4.08
CA ARG A 223 -19.12 -24.48 -4.05
C ARG A 223 -20.39 -24.81 -4.84
N SER A 224 -21.29 -23.84 -5.07
CA SER A 224 -22.48 -24.04 -5.87
C SER A 224 -22.20 -24.01 -7.38
N ILE A 225 -21.19 -23.25 -7.82
CA ILE A 225 -20.88 -23.05 -9.24
C ILE A 225 -19.84 -24.07 -9.73
N LEU A 226 -18.84 -24.39 -8.88
CA LEU A 226 -17.71 -25.24 -9.25
C LEU A 226 -17.86 -26.66 -8.73
N LYS A 227 -17.27 -27.62 -9.47
CA LYS A 227 -17.14 -29.02 -8.98
C LYS A 227 -16.28 -29.03 -7.71
N PRO A 228 -16.50 -29.97 -6.76
CA PRO A 228 -15.83 -29.99 -5.46
C PRO A 228 -14.30 -29.81 -5.53
N GLN A 229 -13.63 -30.54 -6.42
CA GLN A 229 -12.18 -30.48 -6.60
C GLN A 229 -11.68 -29.08 -7.03
N HIS A 230 -12.42 -28.38 -7.89
CA HIS A 230 -12.08 -27.04 -8.34
C HIS A 230 -12.47 -25.99 -7.30
N ALA A 231 -13.57 -26.21 -6.59
CA ALA A 231 -14.04 -25.32 -5.53
C ALA A 231 -13.01 -25.27 -4.38
N ASP A 232 -12.51 -26.43 -3.93
CA ASP A 232 -11.50 -26.49 -2.86
C ASP A 232 -10.19 -25.83 -3.30
N ALA A 233 -9.73 -26.03 -4.53
CA ALA A 233 -8.53 -25.37 -5.07
C ALA A 233 -8.69 -23.83 -5.12
N VAL A 234 -9.87 -23.33 -5.53
CA VAL A 234 -10.14 -21.88 -5.57
C VAL A 234 -10.22 -21.29 -4.16
N LEU A 235 -10.86 -22.00 -3.22
CA LEU A 235 -10.96 -21.54 -1.83
C LEU A 235 -9.59 -21.52 -1.13
N GLU A 236 -8.75 -22.49 -1.44
CA GLU A 236 -7.36 -22.54 -0.96
C GLU A 236 -6.56 -21.33 -1.49
N GLU A 237 -6.72 -21.01 -2.79
CA GLU A 237 -6.05 -19.86 -3.40
C GLU A 237 -6.54 -18.53 -2.81
N ILE A 238 -7.85 -18.38 -2.60
CA ILE A 238 -8.41 -17.19 -1.94
C ILE A 238 -7.86 -17.05 -0.51
N SER A 239 -7.77 -18.15 0.24
CA SER A 239 -7.18 -18.13 1.59
C SER A 239 -5.72 -17.72 1.57
N PHE A 240 -4.97 -18.17 0.56
CA PHE A 240 -3.59 -17.74 0.37
C PHE A 240 -3.46 -16.25 0.07
N VAL A 241 -4.26 -15.76 -0.87
CA VAL A 241 -4.31 -14.33 -1.20
C VAL A 241 -4.60 -13.50 0.06
N ASP A 242 -5.61 -13.89 0.86
CA ASP A 242 -5.97 -13.20 2.10
C ASP A 242 -4.82 -13.21 3.13
N LYS A 243 -4.14 -14.35 3.32
CA LYS A 243 -2.98 -14.45 4.20
C LYS A 243 -1.80 -13.60 3.71
N MET A 244 -1.54 -13.60 2.40
CA MET A 244 -0.44 -12.86 1.79
C MET A 244 -0.66 -11.35 1.92
N PHE A 245 -1.82 -10.86 1.50
CA PHE A 245 -2.17 -9.45 1.61
C PHE A 245 -2.26 -8.99 3.06
N GLY A 246 -2.97 -9.74 3.92
CA GLY A 246 -3.12 -9.39 5.33
C GLY A 246 -1.78 -9.38 6.05
N GLY A 247 -0.99 -10.42 5.89
CA GLY A 247 0.32 -10.52 6.54
C GLY A 247 1.30 -9.43 6.09
N PHE A 248 1.26 -9.06 4.80
CA PHE A 248 2.11 -8.00 4.26
C PHE A 248 1.68 -6.61 4.76
N ILE A 249 0.39 -6.28 4.67
CA ILE A 249 -0.13 -4.96 5.07
C ILE A 249 0.01 -4.77 6.58
N ASP A 250 -0.38 -5.76 7.37
CA ASP A 250 -0.25 -5.72 8.84
C ASP A 250 1.22 -5.57 9.25
N GLY A 251 2.11 -6.32 8.59
CA GLY A 251 3.55 -6.24 8.82
C GLY A 251 4.10 -4.85 8.46
N LYS A 252 3.71 -4.30 7.31
CA LYS A 252 4.20 -2.99 6.85
C LYS A 252 3.69 -1.82 7.71
N ILE A 253 2.45 -1.89 8.18
CA ILE A 253 1.92 -0.90 9.14
C ILE A 253 2.70 -0.93 10.46
N LEU A 254 2.95 -2.14 11.00
CA LEU A 254 3.72 -2.30 12.23
C LEU A 254 5.16 -1.82 12.07
N ASP A 255 5.80 -2.23 10.99
CA ASP A 255 7.15 -1.81 10.60
C ASP A 255 7.26 -0.27 10.54
N SER A 256 6.38 0.36 9.79
CA SER A 256 6.30 1.81 9.63
C SER A 256 6.07 2.55 10.96
N ALA A 257 5.24 1.99 11.83
CA ALA A 257 5.02 2.56 13.17
C ALA A 257 6.29 2.49 14.02
N ILE A 258 7.01 1.36 13.99
CA ILE A 258 8.28 1.18 14.72
C ILE A 258 9.33 2.14 14.17
N ILE A 259 9.49 2.24 12.85
CA ILE A 259 10.43 3.17 12.22
C ILE A 259 10.10 4.62 12.55
N GLY A 260 8.82 5.00 12.54
CA GLY A 260 8.39 6.34 12.95
C GLY A 260 8.77 6.66 14.40
N VAL A 261 8.53 5.72 15.33
CA VAL A 261 8.91 5.89 16.75
C VAL A 261 10.43 5.97 16.93
N LEU A 262 11.19 5.09 16.28
CA LEU A 262 12.66 5.11 16.35
C LEU A 262 13.23 6.39 15.73
N CYS A 263 12.67 6.84 14.62
CA CYS A 263 13.03 8.12 14.01
C CYS A 263 12.75 9.29 14.95
N TYR A 264 11.60 9.31 15.63
CA TYR A 264 11.26 10.33 16.61
C TYR A 264 12.25 10.39 17.77
N ILE A 265 12.56 9.24 18.36
CA ILE A 265 13.54 9.14 19.45
C ILE A 265 14.92 9.62 18.96
N GLY A 266 15.38 9.18 17.80
CA GLY A 266 16.66 9.60 17.23
C GLY A 266 16.72 11.10 16.95
N CYS A 267 15.65 11.68 16.40
CA CYS A 267 15.55 13.12 16.17
C CYS A 267 15.60 13.92 17.49
N LEU A 268 14.96 13.43 18.57
CA LEU A 268 15.04 14.06 19.90
C LEU A 268 16.47 14.02 20.46
N ILE A 269 17.16 12.90 20.36
CA ILE A 269 18.55 12.73 20.84
C ILE A 269 19.49 13.67 20.07
N LEU A 270 19.31 13.80 18.76
CA LEU A 270 20.13 14.66 17.91
C LEU A 270 19.71 16.15 17.99
N GLY A 271 18.64 16.49 18.70
CA GLY A 271 18.11 17.85 18.78
C GLY A 271 17.63 18.39 17.42
N ILE A 272 17.10 17.51 16.54
CA ILE A 272 16.59 17.88 15.22
C ILE A 272 15.30 18.73 15.37
N PRO A 273 15.19 19.86 14.67
CA PRO A 273 13.98 20.68 14.69
C PRO A 273 12.81 19.91 14.07
N ASN A 274 11.59 20.19 14.52
CA ASN A 274 10.36 19.54 14.01
C ASN A 274 10.41 18.01 14.04
N ALA A 275 11.05 17.43 15.08
CA ALA A 275 11.27 15.99 15.22
C ALA A 275 9.99 15.16 14.98
N LEU A 276 8.84 15.62 15.46
CA LEU A 276 7.57 14.95 15.32
C LEU A 276 7.09 14.91 13.86
N LEU A 277 7.19 16.04 13.14
CA LEU A 277 6.83 16.12 11.73
C LEU A 277 7.73 15.20 10.88
N ILE A 278 9.04 15.28 11.09
CA ILE A 278 10.03 14.49 10.36
C ILE A 278 9.80 12.99 10.58
N SER A 279 9.64 12.59 11.83
CA SER A 279 9.40 11.17 12.14
C SER A 279 8.06 10.66 11.62
N ALA A 280 7.03 11.50 11.61
CA ALA A 280 5.74 11.16 11.01
C ALA A 280 5.84 11.01 9.49
N ILE A 281 6.54 11.93 8.80
CA ILE A 281 6.80 11.82 7.37
C ILE A 281 7.55 10.51 7.07
N VAL A 282 8.65 10.25 7.76
CA VAL A 282 9.46 9.03 7.57
C VAL A 282 8.63 7.77 7.86
N GLY A 283 7.89 7.75 8.98
CA GLY A 283 7.06 6.60 9.34
C GLY A 283 5.93 6.33 8.35
N ILE A 284 5.20 7.36 7.92
CA ILE A 284 4.09 7.20 6.97
C ILE A 284 4.61 6.76 5.60
N THR A 285 5.66 7.37 5.11
CA THR A 285 6.23 7.02 3.81
C THR A 285 6.84 5.63 3.79
N ASN A 286 7.33 5.12 4.94
CA ASN A 286 7.90 3.78 5.07
C ASN A 286 6.90 2.65 4.75
N VAL A 287 5.60 2.94 4.71
CA VAL A 287 4.58 1.98 4.21
C VAL A 287 4.86 1.58 2.75
N ILE A 288 5.48 2.46 1.96
CA ILE A 288 5.84 2.20 0.57
C ILE A 288 7.16 1.44 0.54
N PRO A 289 7.19 0.17 0.12
CA PRO A 289 8.43 -0.60 0.08
C PRO A 289 9.47 0.05 -0.84
N PHE A 290 10.74 -0.02 -0.50
CA PHE A 290 11.89 0.52 -1.23
C PHE A 290 11.92 2.05 -1.36
N PHE A 291 10.86 2.66 -1.84
CA PHE A 291 10.80 4.10 -2.12
C PHE A 291 10.42 4.93 -0.88
N GLY A 292 9.73 4.34 0.08
CA GLY A 292 9.28 5.02 1.30
C GLY A 292 10.39 5.74 2.04
N PRO A 293 11.52 5.08 2.31
CA PRO A 293 12.67 5.71 2.96
C PRO A 293 13.18 6.97 2.25
N PHE A 294 13.27 6.95 0.92
CA PHE A 294 13.72 8.09 0.13
C PHE A 294 12.68 9.20 0.08
N ILE A 295 11.41 8.84 -0.12
CA ILE A 295 10.29 9.80 -0.16
C ILE A 295 10.17 10.52 1.19
N GLY A 296 10.49 9.85 2.30
CA GLY A 296 10.50 10.45 3.63
C GLY A 296 11.77 11.22 3.95
N ALA A 297 12.94 10.68 3.64
CA ALA A 297 14.23 11.26 4.00
C ALA A 297 14.52 12.56 3.21
N ILE A 298 14.27 12.57 1.89
CA ILE A 298 14.62 13.73 1.05
C ILE A 298 13.92 15.02 1.52
N PRO A 299 12.59 15.09 1.65
CA PRO A 299 11.94 16.30 2.14
C PRO A 299 12.32 16.62 3.59
N SER A 300 12.57 15.60 4.43
CA SER A 300 13.01 15.81 5.81
C SER A 300 14.39 16.47 5.86
N ILE A 301 15.35 16.00 5.05
CA ILE A 301 16.68 16.62 4.94
C ILE A 301 16.56 18.07 4.45
N LEU A 302 15.72 18.33 3.43
CA LEU A 302 15.48 19.69 2.92
C LEU A 302 14.88 20.61 3.99
N LEU A 303 13.97 20.12 4.82
CA LEU A 303 13.41 20.89 5.93
C LEU A 303 14.45 21.21 6.99
N ILE A 304 15.37 20.29 7.29
CA ILE A 304 16.40 20.46 8.33
C ILE A 304 17.52 21.37 7.83
N ILE A 305 17.99 21.19 6.58
CA ILE A 305 19.13 21.93 6.04
C ILE A 305 18.90 23.45 6.03
N ILE A 306 17.63 23.86 5.87
CA ILE A 306 17.24 25.25 5.88
C ILE A 306 17.36 25.87 7.27
N VAL A 307 17.10 25.09 8.32
CA VAL A 307 17.19 25.57 9.70
C VAL A 307 18.61 25.42 10.27
N ASP A 308 19.24 24.29 10.03
CA ASP A 308 20.57 23.98 10.55
C ASP A 308 21.25 22.95 9.62
N PRO A 309 22.19 23.38 8.74
CA PRO A 309 22.88 22.50 7.81
C PRO A 309 23.68 21.40 8.50
N MET A 310 24.28 21.67 9.67
CA MET A 310 25.04 20.66 10.40
C MET A 310 24.13 19.56 10.97
N LYS A 311 22.95 19.92 11.44
CA LYS A 311 21.93 18.94 11.86
C LYS A 311 21.39 18.10 10.70
N ALA A 312 21.31 18.67 9.50
CA ALA A 312 20.93 17.90 8.31
C ALA A 312 21.96 16.81 7.98
N VAL A 313 23.26 17.07 8.14
CA VAL A 313 24.32 16.07 7.99
C VAL A 313 24.14 14.94 9.02
N TRP A 314 23.96 15.29 10.30
CA TRP A 314 23.74 14.29 11.35
C TRP A 314 22.48 13.48 11.14
N PHE A 315 21.39 14.13 10.70
CA PHE A 315 20.15 13.43 10.34
C PHE A 315 20.34 12.48 9.15
N THR A 316 21.11 12.89 8.15
CA THR A 316 21.38 12.04 6.97
C THR A 316 22.15 10.78 7.38
N ILE A 317 23.14 10.89 8.25
CA ILE A 317 23.88 9.73 8.77
C ILE A 317 22.93 8.85 9.60
N PHE A 318 22.15 9.46 10.48
CA PHE A 318 21.20 8.75 11.34
C PHE A 318 20.13 8.01 10.52
N ILE A 319 19.50 8.68 9.55
CA ILE A 319 18.42 8.06 8.74
C ILE A 319 18.98 6.91 7.89
N PHE A 320 20.20 7.05 7.36
CA PHE A 320 20.86 5.96 6.66
C PHE A 320 21.09 4.75 7.58
N GLY A 321 21.57 4.96 8.81
CA GLY A 321 21.70 3.90 9.82
C GLY A 321 20.35 3.26 10.19
N LEU A 322 19.31 4.08 10.36
CA LEU A 322 17.95 3.60 10.65
C LEU A 322 17.42 2.74 9.50
N GLN A 323 17.66 3.13 8.24
CA GLN A 323 17.25 2.35 7.08
C GLN A 323 18.04 1.03 6.95
N GLN A 324 19.32 1.00 7.34
CA GLN A 324 20.07 -0.25 7.42
C GLN A 324 19.50 -1.18 8.51
N LEU A 325 19.10 -0.63 9.63
CA LEU A 325 18.42 -1.39 10.70
C LEU A 325 17.07 -1.93 10.23
N ASP A 326 16.29 -1.11 9.51
CA ASP A 326 15.01 -1.53 8.91
C ASP A 326 15.21 -2.68 7.92
N GLY A 327 16.05 -2.48 6.92
CA GLY A 327 16.25 -3.45 5.84
C GLY A 327 16.84 -4.79 6.28
N ASN A 328 17.74 -4.78 7.28
CA ASN A 328 18.50 -5.97 7.68
C ASN A 328 17.95 -6.65 8.95
N VAL A 329 17.22 -5.94 9.80
CA VAL A 329 16.79 -6.48 11.11
C VAL A 329 15.28 -6.41 11.29
N ILE A 330 14.68 -5.22 11.17
CA ILE A 330 13.27 -4.99 11.51
C ILE A 330 12.38 -5.61 10.43
N GLY A 331 12.60 -5.24 9.17
CA GLY A 331 11.85 -5.76 8.04
C GLY A 331 11.83 -7.29 7.97
N PRO A 332 12.98 -7.99 7.96
CA PRO A 332 13.00 -9.46 7.98
C PRO A 332 12.32 -10.08 9.19
N LYS A 333 12.41 -9.48 10.38
CA LYS A 333 11.73 -9.98 11.57
C LYS A 333 10.22 -9.83 11.53
N ILE A 334 9.71 -8.75 10.94
CA ILE A 334 8.27 -8.44 10.90
C ILE A 334 7.60 -9.09 9.70
N LEU A 335 8.17 -8.88 8.51
CA LEU A 335 7.62 -9.38 7.25
C LEU A 335 8.02 -10.84 6.99
N GLY A 336 9.22 -11.25 7.44
CA GLY A 336 9.79 -12.58 7.17
C GLY A 336 9.90 -12.84 5.67
N ASP A 337 10.18 -14.10 5.31
CA ASP A 337 10.20 -14.57 3.92
C ASP A 337 8.79 -14.81 3.34
N ARG A 338 7.80 -14.08 3.86
CA ARG A 338 6.37 -14.34 3.54
C ARG A 338 6.01 -14.12 2.09
N THR A 339 6.74 -13.27 1.37
CA THR A 339 6.43 -12.97 -0.03
C THR A 339 7.01 -13.99 -1.00
N GLY A 340 8.09 -14.68 -0.64
CA GLY A 340 8.79 -15.63 -1.52
C GLY A 340 9.32 -15.00 -2.82
N LEU A 341 9.36 -13.66 -2.90
CA LEU A 341 9.84 -12.91 -4.06
C LEU A 341 11.29 -12.52 -3.88
N SER A 342 12.10 -12.68 -4.93
CA SER A 342 13.43 -12.06 -4.95
C SER A 342 13.33 -10.53 -5.02
N SER A 343 14.38 -9.83 -4.57
CA SER A 343 14.43 -8.35 -4.57
C SER A 343 14.17 -7.75 -5.95
N PHE A 344 14.56 -8.44 -7.03
CA PHE A 344 14.26 -8.03 -8.40
C PHE A 344 12.77 -7.96 -8.67
N TRP A 345 12.02 -9.02 -8.33
CA TRP A 345 10.56 -9.08 -8.55
C TRP A 345 9.81 -8.08 -7.68
N VAL A 346 10.30 -7.81 -6.47
CA VAL A 346 9.74 -6.76 -5.62
C VAL A 346 9.91 -5.40 -6.26
N LEU A 347 11.13 -5.05 -6.70
CA LEU A 347 11.39 -3.77 -7.38
C LEU A 347 10.60 -3.64 -8.68
N PHE A 348 10.58 -4.69 -9.52
CA PHE A 348 9.81 -4.73 -10.75
C PHE A 348 8.32 -4.47 -10.51
N SER A 349 7.74 -5.15 -9.51
CA SER A 349 6.32 -4.99 -9.18
C SER A 349 5.99 -3.56 -8.75
N ILE A 350 6.85 -2.93 -7.94
CA ILE A 350 6.65 -1.57 -7.45
C ILE A 350 6.69 -0.56 -8.60
N ILE A 351 7.67 -0.69 -9.51
CA ILE A 351 7.79 0.20 -10.67
C ILE A 351 6.59 0.03 -11.60
N LEU A 352 6.21 -1.21 -11.90
CA LEU A 352 5.09 -1.50 -12.79
C LEU A 352 3.76 -0.96 -12.23
N CYS A 353 3.41 -1.35 -11.01
CA CYS A 353 2.14 -0.93 -10.42
C CYS A 353 2.15 0.54 -10.00
N GLY A 354 3.31 1.08 -9.63
CA GLY A 354 3.48 2.50 -9.36
C GLY A 354 3.19 3.34 -10.59
N GLY A 355 3.64 2.90 -11.78
CA GLY A 355 3.32 3.53 -13.06
C GLY A 355 1.85 3.41 -13.45
N LEU A 356 1.17 2.31 -13.09
CA LEU A 356 -0.23 2.07 -13.44
C LEU A 356 -1.23 2.74 -12.46
N TRP A 357 -0.95 2.69 -11.16
CA TRP A 357 -1.91 3.08 -10.10
C TRP A 357 -1.31 4.05 -9.08
N GLY A 358 -0.14 4.64 -9.36
CA GLY A 358 0.52 5.60 -8.47
C GLY A 358 0.89 5.01 -7.11
N LEU A 359 0.81 5.83 -6.06
CA LEU A 359 1.17 5.45 -4.70
C LEU A 359 0.39 4.23 -4.17
N THR A 360 -0.90 4.14 -4.48
CA THR A 360 -1.73 2.98 -4.08
C THR A 360 -1.22 1.70 -4.72
N GLY A 361 -0.81 1.77 -6.00
CA GLY A 361 -0.17 0.66 -6.70
C GLY A 361 1.12 0.21 -6.02
N MET A 362 1.98 1.13 -5.63
CA MET A 362 3.25 0.81 -4.96
C MET A 362 3.05 0.03 -3.64
N VAL A 363 2.01 0.32 -2.88
CA VAL A 363 1.72 -0.39 -1.62
C VAL A 363 1.16 -1.79 -1.87
N ILE A 364 0.27 -1.94 -2.85
CA ILE A 364 -0.46 -3.19 -3.10
C ILE A 364 0.34 -4.18 -3.98
N CYS A 365 1.32 -3.66 -4.74
CA CYS A 365 2.01 -4.44 -5.77
C CYS A 365 2.76 -5.66 -5.24
N VAL A 366 3.44 -5.54 -4.13
CA VAL A 366 4.27 -6.64 -3.60
C VAL A 366 3.44 -7.89 -3.30
N PRO A 367 2.37 -7.83 -2.49
CA PRO A 367 1.52 -9.00 -2.26
C PRO A 367 0.78 -9.46 -3.52
N LEU A 368 0.38 -8.53 -4.41
CA LEU A 368 -0.25 -8.88 -5.68
C LEU A 368 0.71 -9.69 -6.55
N PHE A 369 1.95 -9.23 -6.67
CA PHE A 369 2.95 -9.91 -7.50
C PHE A 369 3.39 -11.24 -6.89
N ALA A 370 3.42 -11.36 -5.56
CA ALA A 370 3.68 -12.61 -4.86
C ALA A 370 2.61 -13.68 -5.20
N VAL A 371 1.34 -13.28 -5.26
CA VAL A 371 0.24 -14.16 -5.69
C VAL A 371 0.39 -14.58 -7.15
N ILE A 372 0.71 -13.63 -8.04
CA ILE A 372 0.93 -13.92 -9.47
C ILE A 372 2.11 -14.89 -9.64
N TYR A 373 3.23 -14.63 -8.96
CA TYR A 373 4.43 -15.46 -9.02
C TYR A 373 4.16 -16.90 -8.53
N ASP A 374 3.50 -17.05 -7.38
CA ASP A 374 3.11 -18.35 -6.84
C ASP A 374 2.16 -19.11 -7.80
N THR A 375 1.21 -18.41 -8.40
CA THR A 375 0.29 -18.98 -9.39
C THR A 375 1.05 -19.46 -10.63
N VAL A 376 1.98 -18.67 -11.16
CA VAL A 376 2.82 -19.06 -12.30
C VAL A 376 3.70 -20.26 -11.95
N LYS A 377 4.32 -20.26 -10.77
CA LYS A 377 5.13 -21.38 -10.24
C LYS A 377 4.33 -22.67 -10.20
N LYS A 378 3.10 -22.62 -9.68
CA LYS A 378 2.18 -23.78 -9.65
C LYS A 378 1.79 -24.26 -11.06
N LEU A 379 1.54 -23.32 -11.99
CA LEU A 379 1.22 -23.66 -13.38
C LEU A 379 2.40 -24.36 -14.08
N VAL A 380 3.61 -23.84 -13.92
CA VAL A 380 4.84 -24.44 -14.45
C VAL A 380 5.05 -25.85 -13.89
N TYR A 381 4.96 -25.99 -12.57
CA TYR A 381 5.09 -27.31 -11.93
C TYR A 381 4.07 -28.34 -12.45
N ARG A 382 2.79 -27.95 -12.54
CA ARG A 382 1.73 -28.80 -13.11
C ARG A 382 2.00 -29.15 -14.57
N GLY A 383 2.47 -28.18 -15.35
CA GLY A 383 2.83 -28.38 -16.76
C GLY A 383 3.99 -29.38 -16.95
N LEU A 384 5.04 -29.26 -16.14
CA LEU A 384 6.17 -30.19 -16.16
C LEU A 384 5.74 -31.58 -15.69
N LYS A 385 4.91 -31.67 -14.66
CA LYS A 385 4.36 -32.94 -14.17
C LYS A 385 3.52 -33.64 -15.23
N SER A 386 2.67 -32.93 -15.96
CA SER A 386 1.83 -33.50 -17.02
C SER A 386 2.64 -34.00 -18.22
N LYS A 387 3.83 -33.43 -18.45
CA LYS A 387 4.76 -33.82 -19.53
C LYS A 387 5.81 -34.82 -19.08
N ASN A 388 5.74 -35.32 -17.85
CA ASN A 388 6.72 -36.23 -17.24
C ASN A 388 8.16 -35.69 -17.21
N GLN A 389 8.31 -34.34 -17.05
CA GLN A 389 9.58 -33.61 -17.05
C GLN A 389 9.90 -33.00 -15.69
N LEU A 390 9.53 -33.65 -14.59
CA LEU A 390 9.81 -33.16 -13.24
C LEU A 390 11.30 -33.02 -12.93
N GLN A 391 12.17 -33.77 -13.63
CA GLN A 391 13.62 -33.63 -13.50
C GLN A 391 14.14 -32.20 -13.71
N VAL A 392 13.50 -31.44 -14.61
CA VAL A 392 13.84 -30.04 -14.86
C VAL A 392 13.56 -29.17 -13.62
N TRP A 393 12.46 -29.46 -12.92
CA TRP A 393 12.11 -28.78 -11.68
C TRP A 393 13.03 -29.17 -10.53
N GLU A 394 13.41 -30.44 -10.41
CA GLU A 394 14.32 -30.92 -9.37
C GLU A 394 15.72 -30.32 -9.53
N ALA A 395 16.24 -30.28 -10.76
CA ALA A 395 17.52 -29.61 -11.04
C ALA A 395 17.49 -28.12 -10.67
N TYR A 396 16.42 -27.41 -11.04
CA TYR A 396 16.24 -26.02 -10.67
C TYR A 396 16.17 -25.81 -9.15
N LYS A 397 15.48 -26.70 -8.45
CA LYS A 397 15.37 -26.66 -7.00
C LYS A 397 16.71 -26.90 -6.29
N GLU A 398 17.51 -27.84 -6.77
CA GLU A 398 18.85 -28.11 -6.23
C GLU A 398 19.80 -26.91 -6.44
N GLU A 399 19.69 -26.24 -7.60
CA GLU A 399 20.56 -25.12 -7.94
C GLU A 399 20.21 -23.84 -7.18
N PHE A 400 18.90 -23.54 -7.01
CA PHE A 400 18.42 -22.27 -6.45
C PHE A 400 17.77 -22.38 -5.07
N GLY A 401 17.71 -23.57 -4.47
CA GLY A 401 17.18 -23.79 -3.12
C GLY A 401 15.67 -23.56 -2.98
N GLU A 402 14.91 -23.61 -4.07
CA GLU A 402 13.48 -23.40 -4.04
C GLU A 402 12.67 -24.64 -3.58
N GLU A 403 11.65 -24.43 -2.77
CA GLU A 403 10.77 -25.51 -2.32
C GLU A 403 9.71 -25.89 -3.38
N ASN A 404 9.28 -27.15 -3.36
CA ASN A 404 8.19 -27.62 -4.21
C ASN A 404 6.92 -26.82 -3.90
N PRO A 405 6.15 -26.39 -4.93
CA PRO A 405 4.83 -25.83 -4.71
C PRO A 405 3.92 -26.93 -4.15
N GLN A 406 3.81 -26.98 -2.82
CA GLN A 406 2.98 -27.97 -2.15
C GLN A 406 1.49 -27.62 -2.33
N PRO A 407 0.60 -28.64 -2.51
CA PRO A 407 -0.81 -28.43 -2.26
C PRO A 407 -0.97 -28.11 -0.77
N ARG A 408 -1.51 -26.92 -0.47
CA ARG A 408 -1.63 -26.38 0.89
C ARG A 408 -2.62 -27.15 1.79
N SER A 409 -3.38 -28.07 1.24
CA SER A 409 -4.24 -29.01 1.97
C SER A 409 -3.49 -30.00 2.88
N ALA A 410 -2.15 -29.97 2.89
CA ALA A 410 -1.29 -30.86 3.66
C ALA A 410 -0.54 -30.20 4.83
N GLU A 411 -0.91 -29.00 5.29
CA GLU A 411 -0.43 -28.54 6.59
C GLU A 411 -1.18 -29.33 7.69
N PRO A 412 -0.48 -30.12 8.51
CA PRO A 412 -1.13 -30.93 9.53
C PRO A 412 -1.66 -30.03 10.64
N GLU A 413 -2.94 -30.23 10.99
CA GLU A 413 -3.49 -29.91 12.32
C GLU A 413 -2.78 -30.67 13.47
N GLU A 414 -1.58 -31.16 13.24
CA GLU A 414 -0.87 -32.11 14.10
C GLU A 414 -0.20 -31.46 15.32
N LYS A 415 -0.09 -30.13 15.39
CA LYS A 415 0.47 -29.46 16.59
C LYS A 415 -0.50 -29.23 17.73
N ASN A 416 -1.81 -29.48 17.55
CA ASN A 416 -2.81 -29.32 18.61
C ASN A 416 -3.33 -30.65 19.17
N ARG A 417 -2.77 -31.81 18.79
CA ARG A 417 -3.18 -33.11 19.35
C ARG A 417 -2.31 -33.63 20.47
N GLU A 418 -1.19 -32.99 20.77
CA GLU A 418 -0.30 -33.46 21.85
C GLU A 418 -0.59 -32.90 23.24
N GLU A 419 -1.61 -32.04 23.43
CA GLU A 419 -2.00 -31.53 24.75
C GLU A 419 -3.42 -31.93 25.18
N ALA A 420 -3.94 -33.06 24.73
CA ALA A 420 -5.11 -33.64 25.36
C ALA A 420 -4.65 -34.58 26.50
N PRO A 421 -5.01 -34.32 27.77
CA PRO A 421 -4.69 -35.23 28.86
C PRO A 421 -5.40 -36.57 28.66
N PRO A 422 -4.79 -37.67 29.12
CA PRO A 422 -5.35 -39.01 28.95
C PRO A 422 -6.72 -39.09 29.62
N GLN A 423 -7.71 -39.55 28.89
CA GLN A 423 -9.02 -39.90 29.44
C GLN A 423 -8.82 -41.06 30.40
N GLU A 424 -9.04 -40.82 31.68
CA GLU A 424 -9.20 -41.87 32.70
C GLU A 424 -10.43 -42.70 32.26
N THR A 425 -10.15 -43.95 31.95
CA THR A 425 -11.15 -45.00 31.86
C THR A 425 -11.61 -45.35 33.27
N GLU A 426 -12.77 -44.89 33.68
CA GLU A 426 -13.50 -45.46 34.80
C GLU A 426 -14.04 -46.84 34.37
N GLU A 427 -13.37 -47.91 34.81
CA GLU A 427 -13.98 -49.22 35.03
C GLU A 427 -14.61 -49.24 36.43
N ALA A 428 -15.92 -49.41 36.48
CA ALA A 428 -16.70 -50.25 37.41
C ALA A 428 -18.19 -49.88 37.35
#